data_c72475362fb77fd447ca03a654ec6853
#
_entry.id   c72475362fb77fd447ca03a654ec6853
#
_cell.length_a   1.000
_cell.length_b   1.000
_cell.length_c   1.000
_cell.angle_alpha   90.00
_cell.angle_beta   90.00
_cell.angle_gamma   90.00
#
_symmetry.space_group_name_H-M   'P 1'
#
loop_
_entity.id
_entity.type
_entity.pdbx_description
1 polymer ?
#
loop_
_entity_poly.entity_id
_entity_poly.type
_entity_poly.pdbx_seq_one_letter_code
_entity_poly.pdbx_strand_id
1 'polypeptide(L)'
;MSGTAERITVGVGAAAREIAVIGRAGAGPGLFWLGGFRSDMAGTKALALDDFGRDRGLAVTRFDYSGHGLSGGRFEDGTISRWAEEAQAVFDTTEGPQILIGSSMGGWMALLLARAHLAAVGRDASRLHAMVLIAPAPDFTEELMWAGFSDEIRREILETGVHREPSEYSDESHLITRALIEDGRKNLVLGQEIELGCPVVILQGVMDTSVPWRHAVRLTTHLTRDDVTLSLIPDGDHRLSRPQDIEKMLKVIEGMVG
;
A
#
# COMPACT_ATOMS: atom_id res chain seq x y z
N MET A 1 -8.11 11.42 20.18
CA MET A 1 -9.39 11.14 19.49
C MET A 1 -9.06 11.01 18.01
N SER A 2 -9.33 9.87 17.40
CA SER A 2 -9.19 9.72 15.94
C SER A 2 -10.15 10.68 15.27
N GLY A 3 -9.70 11.45 14.27
CA GLY A 3 -10.53 12.38 13.51
C GLY A 3 -11.76 11.69 12.93
N THR A 4 -12.82 12.44 12.67
CA THR A 4 -13.99 11.95 11.93
C THR A 4 -13.56 11.69 10.48
N ALA A 5 -13.96 10.53 9.92
CA ALA A 5 -13.67 10.25 8.52
C ALA A 5 -14.47 11.19 7.62
N GLU A 6 -13.77 11.89 6.75
CA GLU A 6 -14.34 12.63 5.63
C GLU A 6 -14.51 11.69 4.43
N ARG A 7 -15.28 12.10 3.43
CA ARG A 7 -15.49 11.32 2.21
C ARG A 7 -15.15 12.16 1.00
N ILE A 8 -14.38 11.56 0.10
CA ILE A 8 -14.13 12.12 -1.22
C ILE A 8 -14.73 11.19 -2.29
N THR A 9 -15.27 11.75 -3.35
CA THR A 9 -15.78 10.98 -4.48
C THR A 9 -14.67 10.79 -5.50
N VAL A 10 -14.36 9.54 -5.86
CA VAL A 10 -13.38 9.20 -6.90
C VAL A 10 -14.09 8.53 -8.06
N GLY A 11 -13.70 8.88 -9.29
CA GLY A 11 -14.37 8.45 -10.51
C GLY A 11 -15.64 9.25 -10.84
N VAL A 12 -16.29 8.89 -11.93
CA VAL A 12 -17.50 9.56 -12.44
C VAL A 12 -18.58 8.58 -12.84
N GLY A 13 -19.84 9.00 -12.76
CA GLY A 13 -20.99 8.18 -13.17
C GLY A 13 -21.06 6.85 -12.41
N ALA A 14 -21.21 5.74 -13.12
CA ALA A 14 -21.29 4.40 -12.53
C ALA A 14 -19.98 3.92 -11.88
N ALA A 15 -18.85 4.56 -12.19
CA ALA A 15 -17.56 4.27 -11.58
C ALA A 15 -17.27 5.11 -10.32
N ALA A 16 -18.16 6.06 -9.98
CA ALA A 16 -18.00 6.89 -8.78
C ALA A 16 -18.10 6.05 -7.51
N ARG A 17 -17.24 6.35 -6.55
CA ARG A 17 -17.17 5.68 -5.26
C ARG A 17 -16.70 6.62 -4.17
N GLU A 18 -17.23 6.43 -2.97
CA GLU A 18 -16.92 7.23 -1.80
C GLU A 18 -15.73 6.64 -1.05
N ILE A 19 -14.66 7.39 -0.93
CA ILE A 19 -13.43 7.02 -0.23
C ILE A 19 -13.39 7.73 1.11
N ALA A 20 -13.31 6.96 2.20
CA ALA A 20 -13.19 7.46 3.54
C ALA A 20 -11.73 7.84 3.84
N VAL A 21 -11.53 9.07 4.27
CA VAL A 21 -10.21 9.64 4.57
C VAL A 21 -10.21 10.22 5.98
N ILE A 22 -9.18 9.95 6.75
CA ILE A 22 -8.92 10.61 8.02
C ILE A 22 -7.64 11.41 7.88
N GLY A 23 -7.78 12.73 7.87
CA GLY A 23 -6.69 13.69 7.84
C GLY A 23 -6.42 14.30 9.20
N ARG A 24 -5.17 14.56 9.50
CA ARG A 24 -4.70 15.40 10.60
C ARG A 24 -3.84 16.51 10.00
N ALA A 25 -4.19 17.76 10.29
CA ALA A 25 -3.35 18.89 9.95
C ALA A 25 -2.09 18.91 10.84
N GLY A 26 -0.97 19.35 10.30
CA GLY A 26 0.29 19.45 11.03
C GLY A 26 1.40 20.01 10.14
N ALA A 27 2.63 20.01 10.67
CA ALA A 27 3.81 20.35 9.89
C ALA A 27 4.17 19.23 8.89
N GLY A 28 4.96 19.56 7.88
CA GLY A 28 5.51 18.60 6.93
C GLY A 28 6.94 18.18 7.30
N PRO A 29 7.43 17.10 6.67
CA PRO A 29 6.74 16.29 5.66
C PRO A 29 5.54 15.55 6.24
N GLY A 30 4.43 15.52 5.49
CA GLY A 30 3.23 14.79 5.88
C GLY A 30 3.45 13.27 5.80
N LEU A 31 2.76 12.53 6.65
CA LEU A 31 2.79 11.06 6.67
C LEU A 31 1.57 10.52 5.93
N PHE A 32 1.78 9.82 4.82
CA PHE A 32 0.72 9.30 3.96
C PHE A 32 0.68 7.78 4.01
N TRP A 33 -0.37 7.24 4.65
CA TRP A 33 -0.54 5.80 4.86
C TRP A 33 -1.25 5.12 3.69
N LEU A 34 -0.68 4.02 3.21
CA LEU A 34 -1.22 3.15 2.17
C LEU A 34 -1.39 1.74 2.75
N GLY A 35 -2.63 1.32 2.94
CA GLY A 35 -3.00 0.05 3.56
C GLY A 35 -2.74 -1.17 2.67
N GLY A 36 -2.72 -2.36 3.29
CA GLY A 36 -2.60 -3.64 2.60
C GLY A 36 -3.94 -4.16 2.07
N PHE A 37 -3.86 -5.21 1.28
CA PHE A 37 -5.00 -5.98 0.78
C PHE A 37 -5.86 -6.49 1.95
N ARG A 38 -7.16 -6.20 1.93
CA ARG A 38 -8.10 -6.54 3.02
C ARG A 38 -7.75 -5.94 4.38
N SER A 39 -7.03 -4.84 4.40
CA SER A 39 -6.73 -4.09 5.61
C SER A 39 -7.52 -2.79 5.62
N ASP A 40 -7.66 -2.18 6.78
CA ASP A 40 -8.27 -0.88 6.95
C ASP A 40 -7.33 0.14 7.58
N MET A 41 -7.72 1.41 7.54
CA MET A 41 -6.96 2.53 8.09
C MET A 41 -6.98 2.61 9.63
N ALA A 42 -7.68 1.69 10.30
CA ALA A 42 -7.69 1.53 11.75
C ALA A 42 -6.79 0.38 12.24
N GLY A 43 -6.04 -0.24 11.34
CA GLY A 43 -5.06 -1.28 11.67
C GLY A 43 -3.93 -0.76 12.56
N THR A 44 -3.27 -1.66 13.29
CA THR A 44 -2.26 -1.35 14.31
C THR A 44 -1.17 -0.39 13.83
N LYS A 45 -0.62 -0.59 12.63
CA LYS A 45 0.43 0.28 12.07
C LYS A 45 -0.10 1.67 11.72
N ALA A 46 -1.30 1.75 11.15
CA ALA A 46 -1.93 3.01 10.77
C ALA A 46 -2.26 3.87 11.99
N LEU A 47 -2.76 3.26 13.07
CA LEU A 47 -3.03 3.95 14.34
C LEU A 47 -1.74 4.39 15.03
N ALA A 48 -0.72 3.55 15.05
CA ALA A 48 0.59 3.92 15.60
C ALA A 48 1.22 5.10 14.85
N LEU A 49 1.04 5.15 13.52
CA LEU A 49 1.48 6.27 12.69
C LEU A 49 0.71 7.57 13.02
N ASP A 50 -0.61 7.47 13.21
CA ASP A 50 -1.44 8.63 13.60
C ASP A 50 -1.05 9.19 14.97
N ASP A 51 -0.82 8.30 15.95
CA ASP A 51 -0.33 8.69 17.28
C ASP A 51 1.05 9.35 17.21
N PHE A 52 1.97 8.76 16.44
CA PHE A 52 3.29 9.33 16.19
C PHE A 52 3.23 10.74 15.58
N GLY A 53 2.40 10.92 14.53
CA GLY A 53 2.22 12.22 13.90
C GLY A 53 1.59 13.24 14.84
N ARG A 54 0.58 12.83 15.63
CA ARG A 54 -0.02 13.69 16.67
C ARG A 54 1.02 14.18 17.67
N ASP A 55 1.84 13.27 18.21
CA ASP A 55 2.78 13.58 19.27
C ASP A 55 3.94 14.47 18.78
N ARG A 56 4.17 14.53 17.48
CA ARG A 56 5.19 15.37 16.82
C ARG A 56 4.61 16.57 16.06
N GLY A 57 3.31 16.75 16.06
CA GLY A 57 2.64 17.85 15.34
C GLY A 57 2.76 17.75 13.82
N LEU A 58 2.93 16.52 13.27
CA LEU A 58 3.02 16.26 11.83
C LEU A 58 1.63 16.09 11.21
N ALA A 59 1.52 16.45 9.93
CA ALA A 59 0.36 16.09 9.12
C ALA A 59 0.34 14.57 8.90
N VAL A 60 -0.86 13.98 8.99
CA VAL A 60 -1.07 12.54 8.75
C VAL A 60 -2.30 12.35 7.90
N THR A 61 -2.21 11.54 6.85
CA THR A 61 -3.35 11.14 6.02
C THR A 61 -3.40 9.62 5.96
N ARG A 62 -4.54 9.05 6.29
CA ARG A 62 -4.85 7.62 6.14
C ARG A 62 -6.25 7.45 5.59
N PHE A 63 -6.46 6.44 4.78
CA PHE A 63 -7.72 6.21 4.06
C PHE A 63 -7.95 4.73 3.83
N ASP A 64 -9.18 4.38 3.52
CA ASP A 64 -9.56 3.04 3.07
C ASP A 64 -9.79 3.07 1.56
N TYR A 65 -9.28 2.06 0.86
CA TYR A 65 -9.64 1.85 -0.54
C TYR A 65 -11.13 1.44 -0.69
N SER A 66 -11.71 1.60 -1.87
CA SER A 66 -13.05 1.08 -2.12
C SER A 66 -13.13 -0.41 -1.78
N GLY A 67 -14.23 -0.81 -1.16
CA GLY A 67 -14.44 -2.19 -0.67
C GLY A 67 -13.66 -2.54 0.60
N HIS A 68 -12.97 -1.57 1.23
CA HIS A 68 -12.26 -1.75 2.50
C HIS A 68 -12.84 -0.80 3.57
N GLY A 69 -12.76 -1.22 4.82
CA GLY A 69 -13.04 -0.42 6.00
C GLY A 69 -14.31 0.44 5.93
N LEU A 70 -14.13 1.77 6.01
CA LEU A 70 -15.23 2.74 5.98
C LEU A 70 -15.57 3.27 4.59
N SER A 71 -14.81 2.91 3.56
CA SER A 71 -15.07 3.33 2.18
C SER A 71 -16.24 2.58 1.57
N GLY A 72 -16.85 3.19 0.57
CA GLY A 72 -17.93 2.58 -0.22
C GLY A 72 -17.42 1.54 -1.22
N GLY A 73 -18.36 0.96 -1.97
CA GLY A 73 -18.07 -0.06 -2.97
C GLY A 73 -18.01 -1.48 -2.41
N ARG A 74 -17.88 -2.44 -3.31
CA ARG A 74 -17.72 -3.85 -2.96
C ARG A 74 -16.28 -4.26 -3.16
N PHE A 75 -15.77 -5.13 -2.31
CA PHE A 75 -14.39 -5.62 -2.43
C PHE A 75 -14.12 -6.32 -3.76
N GLU A 76 -15.11 -7.06 -4.26
CA GLU A 76 -15.03 -7.80 -5.51
C GLU A 76 -14.90 -6.91 -6.75
N ASP A 77 -15.31 -5.65 -6.66
CA ASP A 77 -15.14 -4.65 -7.73
C ASP A 77 -13.73 -4.02 -7.72
N GLY A 78 -12.93 -4.36 -6.73
CA GLY A 78 -11.58 -3.83 -6.54
C GLY A 78 -10.59 -4.35 -7.56
N THR A 79 -9.75 -3.45 -8.08
CA THR A 79 -8.62 -3.77 -8.95
C THR A 79 -7.42 -2.89 -8.60
N ILE A 80 -6.24 -3.27 -9.04
CA ILE A 80 -5.00 -2.52 -8.77
C ILE A 80 -5.09 -1.11 -9.34
N SER A 81 -5.56 -0.94 -10.58
CA SER A 81 -5.74 0.38 -11.21
C SER A 81 -6.73 1.25 -10.43
N ARG A 82 -7.83 0.64 -9.96
CA ARG A 82 -8.87 1.34 -9.20
C ARG A 82 -8.34 1.87 -7.87
N TRP A 83 -7.63 1.02 -7.11
CA TRP A 83 -7.02 1.42 -5.85
C TRP A 83 -5.86 2.40 -6.01
N ALA A 84 -5.10 2.31 -7.11
CA ALA A 84 -4.08 3.31 -7.45
C ALA A 84 -4.69 4.69 -7.78
N GLU A 85 -5.81 4.74 -8.52
CA GLU A 85 -6.56 5.96 -8.78
C GLU A 85 -7.07 6.61 -7.48
N GLU A 86 -7.56 5.80 -6.54
CA GLU A 86 -8.02 6.26 -5.24
C GLU A 86 -6.87 6.81 -4.39
N ALA A 87 -5.74 6.10 -4.35
CA ALA A 87 -4.54 6.58 -3.67
C ALA A 87 -4.07 7.93 -4.24
N GLN A 88 -4.07 8.09 -5.57
CA GLN A 88 -3.73 9.35 -6.23
C GLN A 88 -4.72 10.46 -5.85
N ALA A 89 -6.01 10.19 -5.91
CA ALA A 89 -7.04 11.19 -5.58
C ALA A 89 -6.93 11.67 -4.12
N VAL A 90 -6.66 10.75 -3.17
CA VAL A 90 -6.41 11.13 -1.76
C VAL A 90 -5.10 11.89 -1.62
N PHE A 91 -4.02 11.47 -2.31
CA PHE A 91 -2.74 12.19 -2.28
C PHE A 91 -2.87 13.62 -2.80
N ASP A 92 -3.70 13.85 -3.81
CA ASP A 92 -3.95 15.17 -4.38
C ASP A 92 -4.67 16.12 -3.42
N THR A 93 -5.31 15.60 -2.37
CA THR A 93 -5.90 16.44 -1.28
C THR A 93 -4.87 16.88 -0.25
N THR A 94 -3.65 16.32 -0.25
CA THR A 94 -2.58 16.69 0.68
C THR A 94 -1.75 17.86 0.16
N GLU A 95 -1.08 18.56 1.06
CA GLU A 95 -0.20 19.67 0.74
C GLU A 95 1.25 19.39 1.16
N GLY A 96 2.19 20.06 0.49
CA GLY A 96 3.61 19.99 0.82
C GLY A 96 4.26 18.62 0.58
N PRO A 97 5.49 18.43 1.05
CA PRO A 97 6.23 17.18 0.93
C PRO A 97 5.55 16.04 1.71
N GLN A 98 5.58 14.82 1.16
CA GLN A 98 4.96 13.65 1.76
C GLN A 98 5.95 12.49 1.89
N ILE A 99 5.89 11.78 3.02
CA ILE A 99 6.50 10.47 3.20
C ILE A 99 5.40 9.44 2.91
N LEU A 100 5.59 8.62 1.88
CA LEU A 100 4.67 7.51 1.58
C LEU A 100 5.01 6.31 2.46
N ILE A 101 4.05 5.83 3.25
CA ILE A 101 4.22 4.65 4.11
C ILE A 101 3.27 3.56 3.61
N GLY A 102 3.82 2.55 2.91
CA GLY A 102 3.05 1.48 2.29
C GLY A 102 3.27 0.11 2.92
N SER A 103 2.19 -0.57 3.32
CA SER A 103 2.27 -1.92 3.89
C SER A 103 1.69 -2.96 2.93
N SER A 104 2.45 -4.01 2.62
CA SER A 104 2.03 -5.11 1.74
C SER A 104 1.58 -4.58 0.36
N MET A 105 0.31 -4.79 -0.06
CA MET A 105 -0.27 -4.15 -1.26
C MET A 105 -0.05 -2.63 -1.27
N GLY A 106 -0.14 -1.97 -0.11
CA GLY A 106 0.14 -0.53 0.01
C GLY A 106 1.54 -0.13 -0.43
N GLY A 107 2.51 -1.04 -0.34
CA GLY A 107 3.83 -0.85 -0.92
C GLY A 107 3.80 -0.79 -2.45
N TRP A 108 3.00 -1.64 -3.10
CA TRP A 108 2.77 -1.55 -4.54
C TRP A 108 2.04 -0.26 -4.92
N MET A 109 0.98 0.09 -4.17
CA MET A 109 0.26 1.35 -4.38
C MET A 109 1.18 2.57 -4.24
N ALA A 110 2.13 2.56 -3.28
CA ALA A 110 3.12 3.63 -3.12
C ALA A 110 4.02 3.78 -4.35
N LEU A 111 4.48 2.67 -4.92
CA LEU A 111 5.29 2.66 -6.15
C LEU A 111 4.49 3.18 -7.36
N LEU A 112 3.23 2.75 -7.51
CA LEU A 112 2.34 3.21 -8.60
C LEU A 112 2.01 4.69 -8.46
N LEU A 113 1.67 5.15 -7.26
CA LEU A 113 1.42 6.56 -6.95
C LEU A 113 2.65 7.41 -7.25
N ALA A 114 3.84 7.01 -6.78
CA ALA A 114 5.07 7.74 -7.03
C ALA A 114 5.37 7.86 -8.52
N ARG A 115 5.23 6.76 -9.28
CA ARG A 115 5.41 6.75 -10.73
C ARG A 115 4.43 7.69 -11.43
N ALA A 116 3.15 7.66 -11.07
CA ALA A 116 2.13 8.52 -11.66
C ALA A 116 2.37 10.00 -11.33
N HIS A 117 2.71 10.30 -10.07
CA HIS A 117 3.03 11.65 -9.63
C HIS A 117 4.24 12.23 -10.37
N LEU A 118 5.35 11.47 -10.44
CA LEU A 118 6.56 11.90 -11.16
C LEU A 118 6.31 12.09 -12.66
N ALA A 119 5.48 11.24 -13.27
CA ALA A 119 5.12 11.39 -14.67
C ALA A 119 4.28 12.67 -14.92
N ALA A 120 3.46 13.08 -13.95
CA ALA A 120 2.62 14.26 -14.04
C ALA A 120 3.36 15.57 -13.81
N VAL A 121 4.27 15.63 -12.81
CA VAL A 121 4.88 16.89 -12.38
C VAL A 121 6.39 16.99 -12.64
N GLY A 122 7.07 15.87 -12.91
CA GLY A 122 8.53 15.79 -13.00
C GLY A 122 9.20 15.77 -11.63
N ARG A 123 10.52 15.53 -11.62
CA ARG A 123 11.32 15.44 -10.39
C ARG A 123 11.38 16.74 -9.60
N ASP A 124 11.61 17.85 -10.28
CA ASP A 124 11.84 19.15 -9.63
C ASP A 124 10.61 19.69 -8.90
N ALA A 125 9.42 19.29 -9.33
CA ALA A 125 8.15 19.66 -8.71
C ALA A 125 7.55 18.52 -7.85
N SER A 126 8.29 17.44 -7.65
CA SER A 126 7.83 16.29 -6.87
C SER A 126 7.66 16.63 -5.40
N ARG A 127 6.55 16.13 -4.83
CA ARG A 127 6.27 16.21 -3.40
C ARG A 127 6.67 14.94 -2.63
N LEU A 128 7.35 14.00 -3.30
CA LEU A 128 7.84 12.78 -2.65
C LEU A 128 9.08 13.11 -1.82
N HIS A 129 8.95 13.08 -0.50
CA HIS A 129 10.05 13.33 0.41
C HIS A 129 10.85 12.07 0.71
N ALA A 130 10.16 10.99 1.03
CA ALA A 130 10.73 9.67 1.28
C ALA A 130 9.67 8.57 1.10
N MET A 131 10.10 7.32 1.09
CA MET A 131 9.20 6.15 1.04
C MET A 131 9.61 5.11 2.08
N VAL A 132 8.65 4.62 2.87
CA VAL A 132 8.84 3.52 3.82
C VAL A 132 7.92 2.37 3.44
N LEU A 133 8.49 1.23 3.09
CA LEU A 133 7.77 0.05 2.63
C LEU A 133 7.88 -1.07 3.67
N ILE A 134 6.73 -1.60 4.10
CA ILE A 134 6.63 -2.61 5.15
C ILE A 134 6.10 -3.89 4.54
N ALA A 135 6.94 -4.93 4.47
CA ALA A 135 6.63 -6.20 3.81
C ALA A 135 6.00 -5.98 2.41
N PRO A 136 6.61 -5.15 1.54
CA PRO A 136 5.99 -4.71 0.30
C PRO A 136 5.73 -5.87 -0.64
N ALA A 137 4.54 -5.86 -1.26
CA ALA A 137 4.08 -6.90 -2.18
C ALA A 137 3.82 -6.34 -3.60
N PRO A 138 4.82 -5.70 -4.28
CA PRO A 138 4.61 -5.31 -5.66
C PRO A 138 4.31 -6.56 -6.51
N ASP A 139 3.44 -6.39 -7.52
CA ASP A 139 3.07 -7.43 -8.47
C ASP A 139 2.47 -8.72 -7.85
N PHE A 140 1.97 -8.64 -6.60
CA PHE A 140 1.54 -9.81 -5.82
C PHE A 140 0.44 -10.64 -6.50
N THR A 141 -0.40 -10.00 -7.29
CA THR A 141 -1.49 -10.69 -7.99
C THR A 141 -0.98 -11.70 -9.01
N GLU A 142 0.15 -11.42 -9.67
CA GLU A 142 0.80 -12.32 -10.63
C GLU A 142 1.88 -13.17 -9.95
N GLU A 143 2.79 -12.54 -9.23
CA GLU A 143 4.02 -13.17 -8.74
C GLU A 143 3.79 -14.07 -7.50
N LEU A 144 2.77 -13.80 -6.71
CA LEU A 144 2.50 -14.53 -5.48
C LEU A 144 1.17 -15.29 -5.54
N MET A 145 0.07 -14.64 -5.95
CA MET A 145 -1.24 -15.31 -6.04
C MET A 145 -1.31 -16.22 -7.25
N TRP A 146 -1.26 -15.66 -8.47
CA TRP A 146 -1.42 -16.44 -9.68
C TRP A 146 -0.35 -17.52 -9.82
N ALA A 147 0.90 -17.20 -9.51
CA ALA A 147 2.00 -18.17 -9.55
C ALA A 147 1.81 -19.31 -8.55
N GLY A 148 1.19 -19.04 -7.39
CA GLY A 148 0.92 -20.04 -6.35
C GLY A 148 -0.34 -20.87 -6.56
N PHE A 149 -1.26 -20.49 -7.47
CA PHE A 149 -2.51 -21.22 -7.69
C PHE A 149 -2.26 -22.53 -8.45
N SER A 150 -3.05 -23.56 -8.08
CA SER A 150 -3.11 -24.79 -8.87
C SER A 150 -3.79 -24.55 -10.23
N ASP A 151 -3.62 -25.48 -11.15
CA ASP A 151 -4.25 -25.38 -12.48
C ASP A 151 -5.78 -25.41 -12.39
N GLU A 152 -6.35 -26.08 -11.36
CA GLU A 152 -7.77 -26.11 -11.08
C GLU A 152 -8.29 -24.71 -10.67
N ILE A 153 -7.59 -24.05 -9.74
CA ILE A 153 -7.95 -22.69 -9.29
C ILE A 153 -7.83 -21.69 -10.44
N ARG A 154 -6.74 -21.77 -11.22
CA ARG A 154 -6.57 -20.91 -12.41
C ARG A 154 -7.70 -21.09 -13.41
N ARG A 155 -8.09 -22.36 -13.68
CA ARG A 155 -9.20 -22.67 -14.58
C ARG A 155 -10.54 -22.15 -14.02
N GLU A 156 -10.81 -22.36 -12.73
CA GLU A 156 -11.99 -21.82 -12.07
C GLU A 156 -12.10 -20.30 -12.26
N ILE A 157 -11.01 -19.55 -11.97
CA ILE A 157 -10.98 -18.10 -12.16
C ILE A 157 -11.25 -17.70 -13.61
N LEU A 158 -10.67 -18.41 -14.57
CA LEU A 158 -10.83 -18.09 -16.00
C LEU A 158 -12.24 -18.39 -16.52
N GLU A 159 -12.89 -19.48 -16.03
CA GLU A 159 -14.20 -19.92 -16.49
C GLU A 159 -15.34 -19.21 -15.76
N THR A 160 -15.24 -19.06 -14.44
CA THR A 160 -16.31 -18.49 -13.59
C THR A 160 -16.14 -17.03 -13.27
N GLY A 161 -14.92 -16.49 -13.46
CA GLY A 161 -14.58 -15.12 -13.11
C GLY A 161 -14.14 -14.92 -11.65
N VAL A 162 -14.24 -15.95 -10.79
CA VAL A 162 -13.94 -15.82 -9.36
C VAL A 162 -13.51 -17.15 -8.75
N HIS A 163 -12.59 -17.08 -7.78
CA HIS A 163 -12.24 -18.15 -6.87
C HIS A 163 -12.61 -17.77 -5.43
N ARG A 164 -13.15 -18.72 -4.67
CA ARG A 164 -13.50 -18.55 -3.25
C ARG A 164 -12.46 -19.25 -2.39
N GLU A 165 -11.58 -18.47 -1.79
CA GLU A 165 -10.57 -18.98 -0.85
C GLU A 165 -11.18 -19.04 0.56
N PRO A 166 -11.15 -20.19 1.26
CA PRO A 166 -11.61 -20.27 2.64
C PRO A 166 -10.83 -19.30 3.53
N SER A 167 -11.51 -18.60 4.43
CA SER A 167 -10.85 -17.79 5.44
C SER A 167 -10.58 -18.63 6.68
N GLU A 168 -9.36 -18.57 7.22
CA GLU A 168 -9.04 -19.19 8.51
C GLU A 168 -9.62 -18.41 9.71
N TYR A 169 -10.11 -17.17 9.46
CA TYR A 169 -10.48 -16.21 10.52
C TYR A 169 -11.92 -15.74 10.48
N SER A 170 -12.70 -16.12 9.46
CA SER A 170 -14.11 -15.74 9.33
C SER A 170 -14.88 -16.78 8.51
N ASP A 171 -16.21 -16.86 8.73
CA ASP A 171 -17.12 -17.68 7.93
C ASP A 171 -17.28 -17.15 6.47
N GLU A 172 -16.75 -15.97 6.18
CA GLU A 172 -16.78 -15.38 4.84
C GLU A 172 -15.55 -15.83 4.05
N SER A 173 -15.79 -16.50 2.93
CA SER A 173 -14.74 -16.88 1.98
C SER A 173 -14.18 -15.64 1.29
N HIS A 174 -12.89 -15.65 1.07
CA HIS A 174 -12.20 -14.60 0.35
C HIS A 174 -12.38 -14.75 -1.16
N LEU A 175 -12.88 -13.71 -1.81
CA LEU A 175 -13.05 -13.70 -3.26
C LEU A 175 -11.80 -13.14 -3.94
N ILE A 176 -11.27 -13.93 -4.89
CA ILE A 176 -10.21 -13.50 -5.80
C ILE A 176 -10.83 -13.47 -7.19
N THR A 177 -10.90 -12.29 -7.79
CA THR A 177 -11.58 -12.11 -9.06
C THR A 177 -10.60 -12.16 -10.23
N ARG A 178 -11.08 -12.65 -11.37
CA ARG A 178 -10.35 -12.57 -12.66
C ARG A 178 -9.98 -11.13 -12.98
N ALA A 179 -10.89 -10.17 -12.71
CA ALA A 179 -10.65 -8.75 -12.94
C ALA A 179 -9.43 -8.23 -12.14
N LEU A 180 -9.27 -8.62 -10.87
CA LEU A 180 -8.13 -8.26 -10.05
C LEU A 180 -6.81 -8.77 -10.66
N ILE A 181 -6.78 -10.05 -11.09
CA ILE A 181 -5.58 -10.68 -11.67
C ILE A 181 -5.22 -10.00 -13.01
N GLU A 182 -6.20 -9.87 -13.93
CA GLU A 182 -5.98 -9.30 -15.26
C GLU A 182 -5.60 -7.82 -15.20
N ASP A 183 -6.17 -7.08 -14.25
CA ASP A 183 -5.83 -5.67 -14.06
C ASP A 183 -4.44 -5.53 -13.40
N GLY A 184 -4.10 -6.39 -12.46
CA GLY A 184 -2.77 -6.41 -11.85
C GLY A 184 -1.66 -6.56 -12.89
N ARG A 185 -1.85 -7.39 -13.91
CA ARG A 185 -0.90 -7.55 -15.03
C ARG A 185 -0.61 -6.27 -15.81
N LYS A 186 -1.54 -5.31 -15.81
CA LYS A 186 -1.35 -4.00 -16.46
C LYS A 186 -0.50 -3.03 -15.62
N ASN A 187 -0.32 -3.35 -14.35
CA ASN A 187 0.29 -2.50 -13.35
C ASN A 187 1.65 -3.02 -12.82
N LEU A 188 2.21 -4.04 -13.46
CA LEU A 188 3.46 -4.65 -13.02
C LEU A 188 4.61 -3.63 -12.98
N VAL A 189 5.45 -3.72 -11.95
CA VAL A 189 6.59 -2.82 -11.73
C VAL A 189 7.92 -3.57 -11.66
N LEU A 190 7.94 -4.86 -11.31
CA LEU A 190 9.17 -5.66 -11.19
C LEU A 190 9.74 -6.17 -12.52
N GLY A 191 9.25 -5.67 -13.64
CA GLY A 191 9.78 -5.97 -14.99
C GLY A 191 10.63 -4.85 -15.58
N GLN A 192 10.82 -3.74 -14.87
CA GLN A 192 11.51 -2.55 -15.36
C GLN A 192 12.24 -1.83 -14.21
N GLU A 193 13.13 -0.89 -14.57
CA GLU A 193 13.75 -0.01 -13.60
C GLU A 193 12.69 0.93 -13.00
N ILE A 194 12.78 1.14 -11.68
CA ILE A 194 11.92 2.03 -10.90
C ILE A 194 12.77 3.19 -10.40
N GLU A 195 12.36 4.41 -10.67
CA GLU A 195 13.03 5.62 -10.24
C GLU A 195 12.01 6.50 -9.50
N LEU A 196 12.26 6.76 -8.22
CA LEU A 196 11.33 7.46 -7.32
C LEU A 196 11.79 8.88 -6.98
N GLY A 197 13.10 9.12 -7.05
CA GLY A 197 13.68 10.42 -6.76
C GLY A 197 13.68 10.80 -5.29
N CYS A 198 13.51 9.84 -4.40
CA CYS A 198 13.52 10.04 -2.96
C CYS A 198 14.14 8.83 -2.24
N PRO A 199 14.63 8.99 -1.00
CA PRO A 199 15.11 7.86 -0.19
C PRO A 199 14.01 6.82 0.06
N VAL A 200 14.39 5.53 0.04
CA VAL A 200 13.50 4.39 0.26
C VAL A 200 14.03 3.50 1.38
N VAL A 201 13.20 3.21 2.37
CA VAL A 201 13.50 2.19 3.38
C VAL A 201 12.49 1.06 3.31
N ILE A 202 12.99 -0.16 3.22
CA ILE A 202 12.17 -1.38 3.18
C ILE A 202 12.39 -2.16 4.49
N LEU A 203 11.30 -2.48 5.19
CA LEU A 203 11.27 -3.36 6.35
C LEU A 203 10.62 -4.67 5.95
N GLN A 204 11.35 -5.80 6.09
CA GLN A 204 10.88 -7.11 5.65
C GLN A 204 11.12 -8.18 6.71
N GLY A 205 10.07 -8.93 7.05
CA GLY A 205 10.16 -10.10 7.91
C GLY A 205 10.79 -11.29 7.18
N VAL A 206 11.73 -11.99 7.81
CA VAL A 206 12.33 -13.20 7.23
C VAL A 206 11.39 -14.39 7.34
N MET A 207 10.52 -14.41 8.37
CA MET A 207 9.51 -15.45 8.60
C MET A 207 8.19 -15.16 7.87
N ASP A 208 8.16 -14.16 6.99
CA ASP A 208 7.00 -13.83 6.17
C ASP A 208 6.74 -14.95 5.13
N THR A 209 5.61 -15.64 5.30
CA THR A 209 5.16 -16.72 4.40
C THR A 209 4.27 -16.20 3.27
N SER A 210 3.68 -15.01 3.42
CA SER A 210 2.82 -14.40 2.41
C SER A 210 3.61 -13.67 1.33
N VAL A 211 4.64 -12.93 1.76
CA VAL A 211 5.59 -12.23 0.87
C VAL A 211 7.01 -12.63 1.26
N PRO A 212 7.59 -13.62 0.60
CA PRO A 212 8.94 -14.08 0.91
C PRO A 212 9.95 -12.92 0.87
N TRP A 213 10.87 -12.87 1.82
CA TRP A 213 11.87 -11.79 1.93
C TRP A 213 12.69 -11.58 0.64
N ARG A 214 12.83 -12.64 -0.18
CA ARG A 214 13.48 -12.55 -1.50
C ARG A 214 12.73 -11.64 -2.46
N HIS A 215 11.42 -11.46 -2.28
CA HIS A 215 10.62 -10.52 -3.06
C HIS A 215 11.02 -9.07 -2.78
N ALA A 216 11.28 -8.73 -1.50
CA ALA A 216 11.81 -7.42 -1.12
C ALA A 216 13.24 -7.21 -1.65
N VAL A 217 14.10 -8.24 -1.62
CA VAL A 217 15.44 -8.18 -2.25
C VAL A 217 15.32 -7.94 -3.76
N ARG A 218 14.40 -8.64 -4.44
CA ARG A 218 14.16 -8.39 -5.87
C ARG A 218 13.71 -6.95 -6.12
N LEU A 219 12.83 -6.38 -5.30
CA LEU A 219 12.43 -4.98 -5.42
C LEU A 219 13.64 -4.04 -5.36
N THR A 220 14.61 -4.26 -4.45
CA THR A 220 15.80 -3.39 -4.37
C THR A 220 16.62 -3.43 -5.65
N THR A 221 16.62 -4.53 -6.40
CA THR A 221 17.37 -4.62 -7.67
C THR A 221 16.73 -3.81 -8.80
N HIS A 222 15.50 -3.35 -8.64
CA HIS A 222 14.81 -2.46 -9.58
C HIS A 222 14.87 -0.99 -9.18
N LEU A 223 15.18 -0.66 -7.91
CA LEU A 223 15.33 0.70 -7.38
C LEU A 223 16.78 1.17 -7.49
N THR A 224 17.32 1.18 -8.70
CA THR A 224 18.78 1.28 -8.94
C THR A 224 19.33 2.72 -8.87
N ARG A 225 18.46 3.72 -8.87
CA ARG A 225 18.83 5.15 -8.89
C ARG A 225 18.45 5.90 -7.64
N ASP A 226 17.86 5.20 -6.66
CA ASP A 226 17.43 5.79 -5.40
C ASP A 226 18.36 5.33 -4.27
N ASP A 227 18.39 6.07 -3.16
CA ASP A 227 19.04 5.63 -1.93
C ASP A 227 18.13 4.63 -1.21
N VAL A 228 18.47 3.34 -1.28
CA VAL A 228 17.64 2.25 -0.80
C VAL A 228 18.29 1.51 0.35
N THR A 229 17.59 1.46 1.48
CA THR A 229 17.94 0.60 2.62
C THR A 229 16.94 -0.52 2.78
N LEU A 230 17.40 -1.78 2.78
CA LEU A 230 16.60 -2.95 3.14
C LEU A 230 16.99 -3.47 4.52
N SER A 231 16.04 -3.50 5.45
CA SER A 231 16.19 -4.09 6.78
C SER A 231 15.44 -5.41 6.87
N LEU A 232 16.16 -6.52 7.00
CA LEU A 232 15.58 -7.84 7.26
C LEU A 232 15.41 -8.04 8.76
N ILE A 233 14.20 -8.45 9.19
CA ILE A 233 13.84 -8.74 10.57
C ILE A 233 13.76 -10.25 10.71
N PRO A 234 14.76 -10.91 11.37
CA PRO A 234 14.91 -12.37 11.34
C PRO A 234 13.69 -13.15 11.84
N ASP A 235 13.02 -12.65 12.87
CA ASP A 235 11.83 -13.23 13.49
C ASP A 235 10.53 -12.53 13.12
N GLY A 236 10.57 -11.63 12.12
CA GLY A 236 9.42 -10.87 11.64
C GLY A 236 8.52 -11.71 10.72
N ASP A 237 7.22 -11.63 10.96
CA ASP A 237 6.17 -12.17 10.09
C ASP A 237 5.73 -11.14 9.03
N HIS A 238 4.71 -11.48 8.21
CA HIS A 238 4.13 -10.57 7.22
C HIS A 238 3.54 -9.30 7.83
N ARG A 239 2.95 -9.41 9.00
CA ARG A 239 2.24 -8.30 9.63
C ARG A 239 3.17 -7.22 10.14
N LEU A 240 4.35 -7.58 10.65
CA LEU A 240 5.29 -6.68 11.32
C LEU A 240 4.56 -5.70 12.25
N SER A 241 3.73 -6.27 13.15
CA SER A 241 2.82 -5.50 14.01
C SER A 241 3.05 -5.75 15.50
N ARG A 242 4.12 -6.48 15.87
CA ARG A 242 4.54 -6.63 17.27
C ARG A 242 5.07 -5.27 17.78
N PRO A 243 5.06 -5.01 19.10
CA PRO A 243 5.54 -3.73 19.63
C PRO A 243 6.92 -3.32 19.12
N GLN A 244 7.88 -4.26 19.04
CA GLN A 244 9.23 -4.00 18.51
C GLN A 244 9.25 -3.69 17.00
N ASP A 245 8.32 -4.26 16.23
CA ASP A 245 8.21 -3.99 14.79
C ASP A 245 7.66 -2.58 14.56
N ILE A 246 6.64 -2.20 15.33
CA ILE A 246 6.07 -0.84 15.32
C ILE A 246 7.13 0.18 15.73
N GLU A 247 7.86 -0.06 16.82
CA GLU A 247 8.95 0.82 17.25
C GLU A 247 10.00 1.00 16.15
N LYS A 248 10.40 -0.09 15.48
CA LYS A 248 11.35 -0.03 14.36
C LYS A 248 10.80 0.79 13.20
N MET A 249 9.53 0.59 12.82
CA MET A 249 8.86 1.38 11.78
C MET A 249 8.89 2.88 12.12
N LEU A 250 8.49 3.23 13.34
CA LEU A 250 8.43 4.63 13.77
C LEU A 250 9.82 5.28 13.84
N LYS A 251 10.86 4.55 14.29
CA LYS A 251 12.25 5.04 14.25
C LYS A 251 12.75 5.33 12.83
N VAL A 252 12.39 4.48 11.88
CA VAL A 252 12.71 4.71 10.46
C VAL A 252 12.02 6.00 9.97
N ILE A 253 10.73 6.14 10.24
CA ILE A 253 9.96 7.34 9.85
C ILE A 253 10.53 8.58 10.52
N GLU A 254 10.90 8.51 11.80
CA GLU A 254 11.54 9.63 12.53
C GLU A 254 12.84 10.11 11.85
N GLY A 255 13.65 9.19 11.38
CA GLY A 255 14.88 9.51 10.62
C GLY A 255 14.62 10.13 9.25
N MET A 256 13.39 10.01 8.71
CA MET A 256 12.98 10.58 7.42
C MET A 256 12.29 11.95 7.57
N VAL A 257 11.82 12.29 8.76
CA VAL A 257 11.18 13.60 9.00
C VAL A 257 12.19 14.73 9.05
N GLY A 258 13.44 14.45 9.39
CA GLY A 258 14.56 15.42 9.44
C GLY A 258 14.81 15.94 10.83
#